data_956d6ce6a5f0bf1d3a0e4931ca582dff
#
_entry.id   956d6ce6a5f0bf1d3a0e4931ca582dff
#
_cell.length_a   1.000
_cell.length_b   1.000
_cell.length_c   1.000
_cell.angle_alpha   90.00
_cell.angle_beta   90.00
_cell.angle_gamma   90.00
#
_symmetry.space_group_name_H-M   'P 1'
#
loop_
_entity.id
_entity.type
_entity.pdbx_description
1 polymer ?
#
loop_
_entity_poly.entity_id
_entity_poly.type
_entity_poly.pdbx_seq_one_letter_code
_entity_poly.pdbx_strand_id
1 'polypeptide(L)'
;MRFFFACLTFDSLPARNAQLAVGLLFGLVLAVPSNASENTEASATAPEAAAVEADQSDSVADPVHSVGSLLDALALSEDGQAADVLVRQVQDLWNQSGSEAVDLLMRRASVAMRSRDFPMALDLLDTVIALEPDYAEGWNRRATVHYLREDYARSIADVEQVLRLEPRHFGALSGIGFILEELGQDAQAQLFLAEALRVHPHMDRTREVLGAIERRLRGAPI
;
A
#
# COMPACT_ATOMS: atom_id res chain seq x y z
N MET A 1 1.53 -12.85 16.11
CA MET A 1 1.29 -11.54 15.47
C MET A 1 -0.10 -11.46 14.79
N ARG A 2 -1.13 -12.06 15.39
CA ARG A 2 -2.48 -12.21 14.80
C ARG A 2 -3.56 -11.37 15.51
N PHE A 3 -3.18 -10.47 16.43
CA PHE A 3 -4.14 -9.81 17.34
C PHE A 3 -4.27 -8.28 17.16
N PHE A 4 -3.54 -7.64 16.22
CA PHE A 4 -3.54 -6.18 16.12
C PHE A 4 -4.63 -5.57 15.21
N PHE A 5 -5.25 -6.36 14.33
CA PHE A 5 -6.22 -5.82 13.35
C PHE A 5 -7.69 -5.80 13.82
N ALA A 6 -7.99 -6.30 15.02
CA ALA A 6 -9.38 -6.44 15.46
C ALA A 6 -9.98 -5.20 16.15
N CYS A 7 -9.27 -4.07 16.23
CA CYS A 7 -9.70 -2.91 17.03
C CYS A 7 -9.93 -1.61 16.26
N LEU A 8 -9.91 -1.64 14.92
CA LEU A 8 -10.34 -0.50 14.09
C LEU A 8 -11.82 -0.62 13.74
N THR A 9 -12.70 -0.79 14.75
CA THR A 9 -14.11 -0.53 14.55
C THR A 9 -14.32 0.98 14.55
N PHE A 10 -14.60 1.50 13.37
CA PHE A 10 -15.05 2.86 13.13
C PHE A 10 -16.47 3.00 13.73
N ASP A 11 -16.57 3.20 15.04
CA ASP A 11 -17.82 3.60 15.68
C ASP A 11 -17.84 5.12 15.77
N SER A 12 -18.80 5.68 15.02
CA SER A 12 -19.30 7.04 15.09
C SER A 12 -18.41 8.19 14.59
N LEU A 13 -18.46 8.44 13.28
CA LEU A 13 -18.31 9.79 12.74
C LEU A 13 -19.67 10.51 12.86
N PRO A 14 -19.75 11.75 13.36
CA PRO A 14 -21.00 12.53 13.34
C PRO A 14 -21.35 12.89 11.89
N ALA A 15 -22.51 12.41 11.45
CA ALA A 15 -23.11 12.74 10.17
C ALA A 15 -23.37 14.26 10.09
N ARG A 16 -22.68 14.93 9.16
CA ARG A 16 -23.07 16.27 8.69
C ARG A 16 -23.42 16.19 7.22
N ASN A 17 -24.74 16.12 6.98
CA ASN A 17 -25.48 16.52 5.79
C ASN A 17 -25.11 15.87 4.43
N ALA A 18 -25.86 14.83 4.07
CA ALA A 18 -26.16 14.53 2.66
C ALA A 18 -27.67 14.51 2.48
N GLN A 19 -28.19 15.53 1.83
CA GLN A 19 -29.57 15.57 1.30
C GLN A 19 -29.58 15.13 -0.16
N LEU A 20 -30.33 14.06 -0.40
CA LEU A 20 -31.28 13.78 -1.49
C LEU A 20 -30.86 14.02 -2.96
N ALA A 21 -30.84 12.93 -3.74
CA ALA A 21 -31.65 12.89 -4.96
C ALA A 21 -31.95 11.42 -5.32
N VAL A 22 -33.22 11.07 -5.20
CA VAL A 22 -33.88 9.88 -5.74
C VAL A 22 -34.08 10.09 -7.24
N GLY A 23 -33.65 9.14 -8.06
CA GLY A 23 -33.92 9.10 -9.49
C GLY A 23 -34.14 7.66 -9.94
N LEU A 24 -35.38 7.21 -9.88
CA LEU A 24 -35.90 6.02 -10.58
C LEU A 24 -35.80 6.20 -12.08
N LEU A 25 -35.30 5.20 -12.83
CA LEU A 25 -35.81 4.88 -14.17
C LEU A 25 -35.51 3.41 -14.51
N PHE A 26 -36.58 2.74 -14.66
CA PHE A 26 -37.02 1.54 -15.31
C PHE A 26 -36.38 1.20 -16.68
N GLY A 27 -36.03 -0.09 -16.82
CA GLY A 27 -36.49 -0.88 -17.98
C GLY A 27 -35.54 -1.00 -19.14
N LEU A 28 -35.09 -2.17 -19.44
CA LEU A 28 -35.48 -2.94 -20.63
C LEU A 28 -34.59 -4.20 -20.74
N VAL A 29 -35.24 -5.34 -20.57
CA VAL A 29 -34.71 -6.67 -20.92
C VAL A 29 -34.85 -6.79 -22.46
N LEU A 30 -33.75 -7.10 -23.14
CA LEU A 30 -33.79 -7.69 -24.49
C LEU A 30 -32.97 -8.98 -24.50
N ALA A 31 -33.69 -10.06 -24.64
CA ALA A 31 -33.18 -11.39 -24.92
C ALA A 31 -32.66 -11.45 -26.37
N VAL A 32 -31.50 -12.09 -26.56
CA VAL A 32 -30.98 -12.49 -27.86
C VAL A 32 -30.78 -14.01 -27.87
N PRO A 33 -31.21 -14.71 -28.92
CA PRO A 33 -31.31 -16.17 -28.90
C PRO A 33 -29.99 -16.86 -29.20
N SER A 34 -29.90 -18.03 -28.60
CA SER A 34 -28.97 -19.11 -28.86
C SER A 34 -28.98 -19.54 -30.34
N ASN A 35 -27.81 -19.69 -30.93
CA ASN A 35 -27.63 -20.50 -32.12
C ASN A 35 -26.52 -21.54 -31.86
N ALA A 36 -26.96 -22.78 -31.75
CA ALA A 36 -26.15 -23.95 -31.83
C ALA A 36 -25.78 -24.24 -33.29
N SER A 37 -24.57 -24.59 -33.58
CA SER A 37 -24.19 -25.32 -34.77
C SER A 37 -23.07 -26.30 -34.43
N GLU A 38 -23.41 -27.56 -34.63
CA GLU A 38 -22.58 -28.75 -34.55
C GLU A 38 -21.61 -28.87 -35.73
N ASN A 39 -20.65 -29.75 -35.48
CA ASN A 39 -19.76 -30.51 -36.41
C ASN A 39 -18.37 -29.90 -36.60
N THR A 40 -17.27 -30.64 -36.47
CA THR A 40 -16.96 -31.97 -37.00
C THR A 40 -15.64 -32.48 -36.38
N GLU A 41 -15.57 -33.77 -36.08
CA GLU A 41 -14.38 -34.51 -35.72
C GLU A 41 -13.32 -34.48 -36.83
N ALA A 42 -12.06 -34.23 -36.44
CA ALA A 42 -10.90 -34.69 -37.20
C ALA A 42 -9.78 -35.11 -36.26
N SER A 43 -9.62 -36.40 -36.21
CA SER A 43 -8.47 -37.15 -35.65
C SER A 43 -7.19 -36.74 -36.32
N ALA A 44 -6.16 -36.34 -35.54
CA ALA A 44 -4.75 -36.42 -35.95
C ALA A 44 -3.83 -36.47 -34.74
N THR A 45 -3.30 -37.65 -34.49
CA THR A 45 -1.96 -38.02 -33.98
C THR A 45 -1.15 -36.96 -33.21
N ALA A 46 -0.94 -37.26 -31.93
CA ALA A 46 0.05 -36.66 -31.07
C ALA A 46 1.49 -36.91 -31.56
N PRO A 47 2.39 -35.96 -31.47
CA PRO A 47 3.81 -36.25 -31.30
C PRO A 47 4.18 -36.15 -29.81
N GLU A 48 4.88 -37.14 -29.43
CA GLU A 48 5.71 -37.45 -28.29
C GLU A 48 6.26 -36.24 -27.55
N ALA A 49 5.90 -36.12 -26.26
CA ALA A 49 6.39 -35.10 -25.35
C ALA A 49 7.87 -35.31 -25.07
N ALA A 50 8.72 -34.46 -25.65
CA ALA A 50 10.05 -34.21 -25.11
C ALA A 50 9.86 -33.44 -23.78
N ALA A 51 10.16 -34.10 -22.68
CA ALA A 51 10.29 -33.46 -21.37
C ALA A 51 11.44 -32.45 -21.44
N VAL A 52 11.07 -31.18 -21.56
CA VAL A 52 11.99 -30.07 -21.23
C VAL A 52 11.97 -30.00 -19.71
N GLU A 53 13.04 -30.50 -19.09
CA GLU A 53 13.36 -30.20 -17.70
C GLU A 53 13.43 -28.68 -17.58
N ALA A 54 12.40 -28.09 -16.96
CA ALA A 54 12.45 -26.71 -16.50
C ALA A 54 13.53 -26.66 -15.43
N ASP A 55 14.68 -26.17 -15.81
CA ASP A 55 15.70 -25.68 -14.91
C ASP A 55 15.05 -24.60 -14.05
N GLN A 56 14.58 -25.01 -12.86
CA GLN A 56 14.23 -24.09 -11.79
C GLN A 56 15.54 -23.53 -11.26
N SER A 57 16.05 -22.54 -11.97
CA SER A 57 17.02 -21.64 -11.38
C SER A 57 16.30 -20.90 -10.25
N ASP A 58 16.28 -21.51 -9.06
CA ASP A 58 16.14 -20.81 -7.81
C ASP A 58 17.15 -19.66 -7.83
N SER A 59 16.68 -18.46 -8.19
CA SER A 59 17.42 -17.26 -7.90
C SER A 59 17.39 -17.12 -6.38
N VAL A 60 18.36 -17.77 -5.74
CA VAL A 60 18.66 -17.53 -4.31
C VAL A 60 19.03 -16.05 -4.24
N ALA A 61 18.05 -15.21 -3.97
CA ALA A 61 18.30 -13.81 -3.64
C ALA A 61 19.32 -13.80 -2.50
N ASP A 62 20.43 -13.14 -2.73
CA ASP A 62 21.52 -13.07 -1.77
C ASP A 62 20.95 -12.60 -0.43
N PRO A 63 20.95 -13.42 0.66
CA PRO A 63 20.26 -13.10 1.89
C PRO A 63 20.75 -11.80 2.56
N VAL A 64 21.91 -11.32 2.14
CA VAL A 64 22.52 -10.07 2.63
C VAL A 64 21.81 -8.81 2.09
N HIS A 65 21.11 -8.91 0.96
CA HIS A 65 20.46 -7.77 0.30
C HIS A 65 18.94 -7.88 0.26
N SER A 66 18.34 -8.74 1.08
CA SER A 66 16.88 -8.79 1.19
C SER A 66 16.34 -7.55 1.93
N VAL A 67 15.12 -7.11 1.59
CA VAL A 67 14.44 -6.02 2.33
C VAL A 67 14.47 -6.28 3.83
N GLY A 68 14.25 -7.55 4.23
CA GLY A 68 14.29 -7.96 5.63
C GLY A 68 15.60 -7.65 6.33
N SER A 69 16.74 -8.03 5.74
CA SER A 69 18.07 -7.79 6.32
C SER A 69 18.43 -6.30 6.36
N LEU A 70 18.02 -5.54 5.34
CA LEU A 70 18.23 -4.08 5.33
C LEU A 70 17.40 -3.37 6.42
N LEU A 71 16.16 -3.80 6.65
CA LEU A 71 15.33 -3.26 7.73
C LEU A 71 15.87 -3.64 9.12
N ASP A 72 16.45 -4.84 9.28
CA ASP A 72 17.12 -5.23 10.53
C ASP A 72 18.35 -4.37 10.78
N ALA A 73 19.17 -4.13 9.76
CA ALA A 73 20.32 -3.23 9.86
C ALA A 73 19.89 -1.77 10.14
N LEU A 74 18.80 -1.31 9.51
CA LEU A 74 18.24 0.03 9.71
C LEU A 74 17.78 0.22 11.18
N ALA A 75 17.10 -0.77 11.74
CA ALA A 75 16.62 -0.73 13.12
C ALA A 75 17.76 -0.67 14.16
N LEU A 76 18.93 -1.17 13.80
CA LEU A 76 20.13 -1.18 14.64
C LEU A 76 21.11 -0.05 14.32
N SER A 77 20.83 0.79 13.33
CA SER A 77 21.74 1.86 12.93
C SER A 77 21.80 2.95 13.99
N GLU A 78 23.02 3.28 14.44
CA GLU A 78 23.28 4.39 15.36
C GLU A 78 23.62 5.69 14.62
N ASP A 79 24.09 5.59 13.38
CA ASP A 79 24.49 6.72 12.56
C ASP A 79 23.41 7.06 11.52
N GLY A 80 22.98 8.32 11.51
CA GLY A 80 21.95 8.82 10.57
C GLY A 80 22.38 8.74 9.11
N GLN A 81 23.67 8.94 8.78
CA GLN A 81 24.14 8.82 7.40
C GLN A 81 24.13 7.37 6.91
N ALA A 82 24.49 6.43 7.75
CA ALA A 82 24.38 5.00 7.47
C ALA A 82 22.90 4.60 7.31
N ALA A 83 22.01 5.10 8.18
CA ALA A 83 20.58 4.90 8.06
C ALA A 83 20.03 5.41 6.73
N ASP A 84 20.44 6.59 6.26
CA ASP A 84 20.01 7.15 4.96
C ASP A 84 20.42 6.26 3.77
N VAL A 85 21.58 5.60 3.84
CA VAL A 85 21.99 4.63 2.80
C VAL A 85 21.06 3.43 2.80
N LEU A 86 20.80 2.86 3.98
CA LEU A 86 19.91 1.71 4.14
C LEU A 86 18.48 2.03 3.68
N VAL A 87 17.96 3.21 4.04
CA VAL A 87 16.64 3.69 3.61
C VAL A 87 16.55 3.74 2.09
N ARG A 88 17.55 4.30 1.40
CA ARG A 88 17.58 4.33 -0.08
C ARG A 88 17.56 2.92 -0.66
N GLN A 89 18.36 2.00 -0.15
CA GLN A 89 18.39 0.60 -0.61
C GLN A 89 17.04 -0.09 -0.41
N VAL A 90 16.40 0.10 0.74
CA VAL A 90 15.06 -0.43 1.01
C VAL A 90 14.03 0.16 0.03
N GLN A 91 14.06 1.49 -0.18
CA GLN A 91 13.16 2.17 -1.10
C GLN A 91 13.38 1.73 -2.56
N ASP A 92 14.63 1.52 -2.97
CA ASP A 92 14.95 1.02 -4.30
C ASP A 92 14.36 -0.38 -4.54
N LEU A 93 14.43 -1.27 -3.54
CA LEU A 93 13.81 -2.59 -3.61
C LEU A 93 12.29 -2.50 -3.60
N TRP A 94 11.69 -1.69 -2.74
CA TRP A 94 10.24 -1.50 -2.71
C TRP A 94 9.69 -0.85 -4.00
N ASN A 95 10.49 -0.05 -4.69
CA ASN A 95 10.10 0.58 -5.96
C ASN A 95 10.17 -0.35 -7.17
N GLN A 96 10.70 -1.56 -7.04
CA GLN A 96 10.77 -2.56 -8.10
C GLN A 96 9.51 -3.43 -8.05
N SER A 97 8.63 -3.27 -9.04
CA SER A 97 7.42 -4.09 -9.14
C SER A 97 7.68 -5.45 -9.79
N GLY A 98 8.83 -5.64 -10.45
CA GLY A 98 9.10 -6.79 -11.32
C GLY A 98 8.48 -6.68 -12.71
N SER A 99 7.74 -5.61 -13.01
CA SER A 99 7.07 -5.36 -14.29
C SER A 99 7.44 -3.97 -14.82
N GLU A 100 8.09 -3.93 -16.00
CA GLU A 100 8.44 -2.64 -16.65
C GLU A 100 7.22 -1.75 -16.92
N ALA A 101 6.08 -2.38 -17.22
CA ALA A 101 4.83 -1.67 -17.47
C ALA A 101 4.31 -1.00 -16.20
N VAL A 102 4.30 -1.71 -15.07
CA VAL A 102 3.91 -1.19 -13.76
C VAL A 102 4.89 -0.09 -13.32
N ASP A 103 6.18 -0.29 -13.47
CA ASP A 103 7.19 0.72 -13.15
C ASP A 103 7.01 2.00 -13.96
N LEU A 104 6.60 1.89 -15.25
CA LEU A 104 6.27 3.05 -16.06
C LEU A 104 5.03 3.80 -15.53
N LEU A 105 3.97 3.06 -15.15
CA LEU A 105 2.76 3.65 -14.54
C LEU A 105 3.10 4.33 -13.22
N MET A 106 3.93 3.73 -12.38
CA MET A 106 4.41 4.31 -11.12
C MET A 106 5.19 5.60 -11.32
N ARG A 107 6.06 5.66 -12.33
CA ARG A 107 6.78 6.90 -12.70
C ARG A 107 5.81 7.99 -13.14
N ARG A 108 4.79 7.67 -13.96
CA ARG A 108 3.76 8.62 -14.40
C ARG A 108 2.89 9.10 -13.24
N ALA A 109 2.47 8.19 -12.36
CA ALA A 109 1.73 8.54 -11.16
C ALA A 109 2.52 9.51 -10.27
N SER A 110 3.83 9.28 -10.10
CA SER A 110 4.71 10.19 -9.36
C SER A 110 4.80 11.58 -10.00
N VAL A 111 4.76 11.69 -11.32
CA VAL A 111 4.70 12.99 -12.01
C VAL A 111 3.37 13.67 -11.75
N ALA A 112 2.25 12.96 -11.89
CA ALA A 112 0.90 13.48 -11.60
C ALA A 112 0.77 13.95 -10.14
N MET A 113 1.30 13.19 -9.18
CA MET A 113 1.33 13.58 -7.77
C MET A 113 2.10 14.89 -7.53
N ARG A 114 3.29 15.04 -8.14
CA ARG A 114 4.08 16.28 -8.01
C ARG A 114 3.40 17.49 -8.62
N SER A 115 2.65 17.32 -9.71
CA SER A 115 1.85 18.38 -10.34
C SER A 115 0.49 18.59 -9.67
N ARG A 116 0.18 17.83 -8.61
CA ARG A 116 -1.11 17.80 -7.92
C ARG A 116 -2.30 17.42 -8.81
N ASP A 117 -2.05 16.72 -9.91
CA ASP A 117 -3.10 16.09 -10.70
C ASP A 117 -3.51 14.77 -10.03
N PHE A 118 -4.24 14.91 -8.92
CA PHE A 118 -4.67 13.76 -8.12
C PHE A 118 -5.63 12.82 -8.87
N PRO A 119 -6.56 13.31 -9.72
CA PRO A 119 -7.38 12.40 -10.53
C PRO A 119 -6.52 11.49 -11.41
N MET A 120 -5.59 12.05 -12.18
CA MET A 120 -4.68 11.27 -13.02
C MET A 120 -3.80 10.32 -12.20
N ALA A 121 -3.31 10.77 -11.04
CA ALA A 121 -2.52 9.92 -10.15
C ALA A 121 -3.31 8.71 -9.67
N LEU A 122 -4.58 8.90 -9.27
CA LEU A 122 -5.45 7.80 -8.82
C LEU A 122 -5.75 6.81 -9.95
N ASP A 123 -6.10 7.28 -11.16
CA ASP A 123 -6.38 6.42 -12.31
C ASP A 123 -5.18 5.52 -12.64
N LEU A 124 -3.96 6.09 -12.60
CA LEU A 124 -2.73 5.34 -12.83
C LEU A 124 -2.45 4.32 -11.73
N LEU A 125 -2.65 4.71 -10.46
CA LEU A 125 -2.42 3.84 -9.30
C LEU A 125 -3.49 2.74 -9.18
N ASP A 126 -4.73 3.01 -9.54
CA ASP A 126 -5.77 1.99 -9.65
C ASP A 126 -5.40 0.94 -10.70
N THR A 127 -4.82 1.38 -11.84
CA THR A 127 -4.31 0.46 -12.86
C THR A 127 -3.13 -0.36 -12.34
N VAL A 128 -2.18 0.24 -11.60
CA VAL A 128 -1.07 -0.47 -10.97
C VAL A 128 -1.57 -1.57 -10.05
N ILE A 129 -2.49 -1.24 -9.15
CA ILE A 129 -3.05 -2.18 -8.17
C ILE A 129 -3.85 -3.30 -8.85
N ALA A 130 -4.53 -2.99 -9.96
CA ALA A 130 -5.25 -4.01 -10.73
C ALA A 130 -4.31 -4.99 -11.43
N LEU A 131 -3.13 -4.53 -11.87
CA LEU A 131 -2.12 -5.37 -12.53
C LEU A 131 -1.30 -6.17 -11.52
N GLU A 132 -0.90 -5.56 -10.41
CA GLU A 132 -0.02 -6.14 -9.39
C GLU A 132 -0.60 -5.86 -7.99
N PRO A 133 -1.62 -6.63 -7.56
CA PRO A 133 -2.28 -6.40 -6.27
C PRO A 133 -1.38 -6.68 -5.06
N ASP A 134 -0.33 -7.45 -5.24
CA ASP A 134 0.65 -7.76 -4.18
C ASP A 134 1.83 -6.77 -4.13
N TYR A 135 1.81 -5.73 -4.96
CA TYR A 135 2.82 -4.69 -4.98
C TYR A 135 2.49 -3.59 -3.96
N ALA A 136 3.12 -3.68 -2.78
CA ALA A 136 2.83 -2.80 -1.64
C ALA A 136 2.98 -1.31 -1.95
N GLU A 137 3.98 -0.91 -2.76
CA GLU A 137 4.24 0.50 -3.06
C GLU A 137 3.14 1.14 -3.93
N GLY A 138 2.42 0.34 -4.73
CA GLY A 138 1.22 0.81 -5.45
C GLY A 138 0.14 1.31 -4.50
N TRP A 139 -0.18 0.51 -3.49
CA TRP A 139 -1.10 0.87 -2.41
C TRP A 139 -0.60 2.06 -1.59
N ASN A 140 0.69 2.07 -1.23
CA ASN A 140 1.30 3.14 -0.45
C ASN A 140 1.21 4.51 -1.15
N ARG A 141 1.44 4.55 -2.46
CA ARG A 141 1.29 5.80 -3.23
C ARG A 141 -0.15 6.24 -3.36
N ARG A 142 -1.10 5.31 -3.53
CA ARG A 142 -2.52 5.66 -3.55
C ARG A 142 -2.99 6.17 -2.20
N ALA A 143 -2.57 5.55 -1.11
CA ALA A 143 -2.79 6.04 0.25
C ALA A 143 -2.29 7.48 0.43
N THR A 144 -1.09 7.77 -0.08
CA THR A 144 -0.51 9.12 -0.04
C THR A 144 -1.36 10.14 -0.82
N VAL A 145 -1.90 9.77 -1.99
CA VAL A 145 -2.80 10.66 -2.75
C VAL A 145 -4.10 10.91 -1.98
N HIS A 146 -4.68 9.87 -1.38
CA HIS A 146 -5.88 10.01 -0.55
C HIS A 146 -5.62 10.89 0.67
N TYR A 147 -4.48 10.74 1.34
CA TYR A 147 -4.06 11.63 2.44
C TYR A 147 -3.96 13.10 2.00
N LEU A 148 -3.30 13.37 0.87
CA LEU A 148 -3.16 14.73 0.33
C LEU A 148 -4.49 15.38 -0.08
N ARG A 149 -5.54 14.56 -0.24
CA ARG A 149 -6.92 14.98 -0.50
C ARG A 149 -7.78 15.00 0.75
N GLU A 150 -7.19 14.74 1.92
CA GLU A 150 -7.89 14.65 3.21
C GLU A 150 -8.95 13.52 3.24
N ASP A 151 -8.86 12.56 2.31
CA ASP A 151 -9.69 11.35 2.30
C ASP A 151 -9.04 10.29 3.19
N TYR A 152 -9.05 10.54 4.49
CA TYR A 152 -8.37 9.71 5.48
C TYR A 152 -8.91 8.28 5.53
N ALA A 153 -10.21 8.10 5.29
CA ALA A 153 -10.81 6.77 5.32
C ALA A 153 -10.23 5.86 4.22
N ARG A 154 -10.11 6.38 2.98
CA ARG A 154 -9.48 5.62 1.89
C ARG A 154 -7.98 5.47 2.09
N SER A 155 -7.31 6.50 2.59
CA SER A 155 -5.89 6.43 2.91
C SER A 155 -5.59 5.31 3.91
N ILE A 156 -6.36 5.21 5.00
CA ILE A 156 -6.22 4.16 6.01
C ILE A 156 -6.46 2.77 5.39
N ALA A 157 -7.51 2.61 4.59
CA ALA A 157 -7.82 1.34 3.94
C ALA A 157 -6.66 0.85 3.04
N ASP A 158 -6.03 1.77 2.29
CA ASP A 158 -4.86 1.44 1.47
C ASP A 158 -3.62 1.13 2.32
N VAL A 159 -3.37 1.89 3.40
CA VAL A 159 -2.28 1.60 4.34
C VAL A 159 -2.43 0.23 4.99
N GLU A 160 -3.66 -0.20 5.31
CA GLU A 160 -3.90 -1.55 5.82
C GLU A 160 -3.48 -2.63 4.82
N GLN A 161 -3.66 -2.39 3.50
CA GLN A 161 -3.15 -3.28 2.47
C GLN A 161 -1.61 -3.30 2.46
N VAL A 162 -0.98 -2.11 2.49
CA VAL A 162 0.49 -2.01 2.57
C VAL A 162 1.02 -2.82 3.74
N LEU A 163 0.45 -2.65 4.94
CA LEU A 163 0.93 -3.33 6.15
C LEU A 163 0.62 -4.83 6.21
N ARG A 164 -0.32 -5.32 5.38
CA ARG A 164 -0.52 -6.75 5.17
C ARG A 164 0.58 -7.37 4.29
N LEU A 165 1.00 -6.65 3.26
CA LEU A 165 2.02 -7.08 2.30
C LEU A 165 3.42 -6.88 2.90
N GLU A 166 3.66 -5.74 3.52
CA GLU A 166 4.93 -5.35 4.13
C GLU A 166 4.71 -4.80 5.55
N PRO A 167 4.68 -5.66 6.58
CA PRO A 167 4.37 -5.25 7.96
C PRO A 167 5.37 -4.25 8.58
N ARG A 168 6.55 -4.14 7.98
CA ARG A 168 7.61 -3.22 8.43
C ARG A 168 7.78 -2.01 7.53
N HIS A 169 6.75 -1.67 6.76
CA HIS A 169 6.79 -0.49 5.89
C HIS A 169 6.73 0.78 6.75
N PHE A 170 7.88 1.33 7.12
CA PHE A 170 7.99 2.46 8.05
C PHE A 170 7.27 3.72 7.57
N GLY A 171 7.20 3.95 6.23
CA GLY A 171 6.44 5.05 5.64
C GLY A 171 4.93 4.89 5.86
N ALA A 172 4.38 3.69 5.68
CA ALA A 172 2.97 3.39 5.91
C ALA A 172 2.63 3.47 7.42
N LEU A 173 3.47 2.91 8.29
CA LEU A 173 3.31 3.00 9.74
C LEU A 173 3.29 4.45 10.22
N SER A 174 4.21 5.29 9.74
CA SER A 174 4.20 6.71 10.11
C SER A 174 3.01 7.45 9.50
N GLY A 175 2.63 7.12 8.26
CA GLY A 175 1.49 7.72 7.57
C GLY A 175 0.17 7.53 8.32
N ILE A 176 -0.16 6.29 8.72
CA ILE A 176 -1.35 6.04 9.54
C ILE A 176 -1.27 6.71 10.90
N GLY A 177 -0.07 6.76 11.51
CA GLY A 177 0.14 7.45 12.77
C GLY A 177 -0.16 8.95 12.68
N PHE A 178 0.24 9.62 11.61
CA PHE A 178 -0.08 11.03 11.36
C PHE A 178 -1.58 11.25 11.11
N ILE A 179 -2.23 10.39 10.33
CA ILE A 179 -3.68 10.48 10.11
C ILE A 179 -4.43 10.35 11.44
N LEU A 180 -4.06 9.38 12.27
CA LEU A 180 -4.70 9.17 13.58
C LEU A 180 -4.48 10.34 14.53
N GLU A 181 -3.31 10.97 14.49
CA GLU A 181 -3.01 12.18 15.24
C GLU A 181 -3.90 13.36 14.79
N GLU A 182 -4.05 13.57 13.48
CA GLU A 182 -4.94 14.61 12.92
C GLU A 182 -6.42 14.36 13.28
N LEU A 183 -6.81 13.10 13.43
CA LEU A 183 -8.15 12.70 13.89
C LEU A 183 -8.32 12.77 15.42
N GLY A 184 -7.30 13.17 16.17
CA GLY A 184 -7.31 13.24 17.63
C GLY A 184 -7.28 11.88 18.33
N GLN A 185 -6.90 10.82 17.63
CA GLN A 185 -6.81 9.46 18.15
C GLN A 185 -5.39 9.19 18.69
N ASP A 186 -4.95 10.02 19.62
CA ASP A 186 -3.58 10.05 20.15
C ASP A 186 -3.08 8.69 20.64
N ALA A 187 -3.89 7.92 21.34
CA ALA A 187 -3.47 6.61 21.85
C ALA A 187 -3.17 5.59 20.74
N GLN A 188 -3.93 5.63 19.64
CA GLN A 188 -3.68 4.77 18.48
C GLN A 188 -2.50 5.28 17.66
N ALA A 189 -2.42 6.61 17.43
CA ALA A 189 -1.30 7.25 16.74
C ALA A 189 0.03 6.90 17.41
N GLN A 190 0.09 6.93 18.76
CA GLN A 190 1.28 6.55 19.52
C GLN A 190 1.80 5.16 19.15
N LEU A 191 0.91 4.17 19.03
CA LEU A 191 1.30 2.79 18.73
C LEU A 191 1.96 2.67 17.34
N PHE A 192 1.37 3.30 16.32
CA PHE A 192 1.90 3.24 14.96
C PHE A 192 3.18 4.04 14.79
N LEU A 193 3.28 5.23 15.39
CA LEU A 193 4.50 6.05 15.32
C LEU A 193 5.66 5.40 16.09
N ALA A 194 5.39 4.77 17.23
CA ALA A 194 6.39 4.03 17.96
C ALA A 194 6.90 2.82 17.16
N GLU A 195 6.00 2.10 16.46
CA GLU A 195 6.38 0.98 15.60
C GLU A 195 7.18 1.45 14.38
N ALA A 196 6.83 2.59 13.77
CA ALA A 196 7.61 3.20 12.70
C ALA A 196 9.05 3.50 13.15
N LEU A 197 9.21 4.08 14.34
CA LEU A 197 10.52 4.38 14.92
C LEU A 197 11.29 3.12 15.34
N ARG A 198 10.62 2.03 15.65
CA ARG A 198 11.28 0.75 15.93
C ARG A 198 11.93 0.19 14.67
N VAL A 199 11.32 0.41 13.49
CA VAL A 199 11.88 -0.01 12.20
C VAL A 199 12.93 0.99 11.69
N HIS A 200 12.67 2.28 11.83
CA HIS A 200 13.55 3.35 11.36
C HIS A 200 13.74 4.42 12.46
N PRO A 201 14.74 4.28 13.32
CA PRO A 201 14.93 5.15 14.49
C PRO A 201 15.23 6.62 14.15
N HIS A 202 15.70 6.92 12.92
CA HIS A 202 16.15 8.26 12.51
C HIS A 202 15.05 9.10 11.81
N MET A 203 13.77 8.78 12.04
CA MET A 203 12.64 9.58 11.53
C MET A 203 12.34 10.76 12.48
N ASP A 204 13.03 11.90 12.30
CA ASP A 204 12.96 13.03 13.23
C ASP A 204 11.55 13.58 13.40
N ARG A 205 10.82 13.80 12.31
CA ARG A 205 9.42 14.26 12.38
C ARG A 205 8.53 13.28 13.16
N THR A 206 8.69 12.00 12.92
CA THR A 206 7.92 10.95 13.63
C THR A 206 8.21 10.96 15.12
N ARG A 207 9.47 11.13 15.50
CA ARG A 207 9.91 11.25 16.89
C ARG A 207 9.34 12.50 17.56
N GLU A 208 9.35 13.63 16.88
CA GLU A 208 8.80 14.88 17.37
C GLU A 208 7.29 14.78 17.66
N VAL A 209 6.52 14.26 16.68
CA VAL A 209 5.07 14.07 16.81
C VAL A 209 4.74 13.07 17.91
N LEU A 210 5.45 11.94 17.98
CA LEU A 210 5.28 10.95 19.04
C LEU A 210 5.52 11.59 20.43
N GLY A 211 6.59 12.37 20.58
CA GLY A 211 6.88 13.07 21.83
C GLY A 211 5.79 14.09 22.21
N ALA A 212 5.17 14.77 21.24
CA ALA A 212 4.03 15.65 21.48
C ALA A 212 2.80 14.88 21.98
N ILE A 213 2.45 13.78 21.30
CA ILE A 213 1.35 12.88 21.69
C ILE A 213 1.56 12.36 23.12
N GLU A 214 2.75 11.89 23.43
CA GLU A 214 3.06 11.38 24.78
C GLU A 214 2.88 12.43 25.88
N ARG A 215 3.25 13.70 25.58
CA ARG A 215 2.99 14.80 26.52
C ARG A 215 1.50 15.03 26.71
N ARG A 216 0.70 15.04 25.64
CA ARG A 216 -0.77 15.19 25.70
C ARG A 216 -1.41 14.07 26.52
N LEU A 217 -1.02 12.82 26.27
CA LEU A 217 -1.57 11.66 26.99
C LEU A 217 -1.23 11.64 28.48
N ARG A 218 -0.06 12.20 28.86
CA ARG A 218 0.30 12.37 30.30
C ARG A 218 -0.38 13.58 30.95
N GLY A 219 -1.16 14.38 30.22
CA GLY A 219 -1.78 15.59 30.74
C GLY A 219 -0.80 16.74 31.00
N ALA A 220 0.41 16.70 30.42
CA ALA A 220 1.35 17.80 30.51
C ALA A 220 0.91 18.96 29.60
N PRO A 221 1.07 20.22 30.01
CA PRO A 221 0.82 21.36 29.12
C PRO A 221 1.73 21.28 27.90
N ILE A 222 1.16 21.62 26.75
CA ILE A 222 1.84 21.63 25.43
C ILE A 222 2.77 22.84 25.38
#